data_41d438a7c7aedfc558bd20cc5e51a3a8
#
_entry.id   41d438a7c7aedfc558bd20cc5e51a3a8
#
_cell.length_a   1.000
_cell.length_b   1.000
_cell.length_c   1.000
_cell.angle_alpha   90.00
_cell.angle_beta   90.00
_cell.angle_gamma   90.00
#
_symmetry.space_group_name_H-M   'P 1'
#
loop_
_entity.id
_entity.type
_entity.pdbx_description
1 polymer ?
#
loop_
_entity_poly.entity_id
_entity_poly.type
_entity_poly.pdbx_seq_one_letter_code
_entity_poly.pdbx_strand_id
1 'polypeptide(L)'
;MKKKKVICIGEALIDRIRNKSNKGFTDFLGGAPANVACALRKLKIDSTFIGSLGNDDYGKKFIAQFDQLGVNFDFLQLDNDSSTRVVNVDRDKFGDRFFSGFENSSNSRFADEVLSKKLIEKKISNLEKSFLETKYLVMGTILLSSPMSAETIFFLLEQAKKFEVKIVIDLNWREVFWDHSSFSSEISKAERVNLIKKFLNHANVLKLAKEEATLFFEDKNPLLISQQLSNRPDVIITDGKNPVEWYINGLQGITETLNSQKIVDTTGAGDAFLAGLISKLISSGYPSNEQDIEDCIKFAGVCGLLTCLGEGAIEQQPYYEKVNKFLGSLIS
;
A
#
# COMPACT_ATOMS: atom_id res chain seq x y z
N MET A 1 -25.63 4.66 -8.73
CA MET A 1 -25.20 4.26 -7.36
C MET A 1 -23.91 4.99 -7.00
N LYS A 2 -23.72 5.45 -5.76
CA LYS A 2 -22.43 6.04 -5.35
C LYS A 2 -21.40 4.92 -5.28
N LYS A 3 -20.29 5.05 -6.03
CA LYS A 3 -19.12 4.16 -5.95
C LYS A 3 -18.51 4.26 -4.55
N LYS A 4 -18.37 3.14 -3.84
CA LYS A 4 -17.86 3.11 -2.44
C LYS A 4 -16.78 2.06 -2.21
N LYS A 5 -16.58 1.13 -3.17
CA LYS A 5 -15.58 0.07 -3.05
C LYS A 5 -14.17 0.55 -3.38
N VAL A 6 -13.20 -0.16 -2.86
CA VAL A 6 -11.77 0.03 -3.15
C VAL A 6 -11.20 -1.29 -3.66
N ILE A 7 -10.43 -1.21 -4.73
CA ILE A 7 -9.63 -2.34 -5.19
C ILE A 7 -8.16 -2.05 -4.84
N CYS A 8 -7.51 -2.97 -4.15
CA CYS A 8 -6.09 -2.91 -3.83
C CYS A 8 -5.35 -3.94 -4.68
N ILE A 9 -4.34 -3.51 -5.43
CA ILE A 9 -3.58 -4.37 -6.33
C ILE A 9 -2.12 -4.34 -5.93
N GLY A 10 -1.53 -5.52 -5.74
CA GLY A 10 -0.12 -5.59 -5.42
C GLY A 10 0.30 -6.90 -4.76
N GLU A 11 1.40 -6.80 -4.05
CA GLU A 11 1.97 -7.92 -3.32
C GLU A 11 1.20 -8.21 -2.03
N ALA A 12 1.20 -9.51 -1.70
CA ALA A 12 0.94 -10.04 -0.37
C ALA A 12 2.10 -10.96 -0.04
N LEU A 13 2.78 -10.75 1.06
CA LEU A 13 4.05 -11.38 1.41
C LEU A 13 4.16 -11.61 2.92
N ILE A 14 5.16 -12.37 3.31
CA ILE A 14 5.45 -12.61 4.73
C ILE A 14 6.62 -11.72 5.16
N ASP A 15 6.39 -10.92 6.20
CA ASP A 15 7.45 -10.24 6.92
C ASP A 15 8.00 -11.17 8.01
N ARG A 16 9.16 -11.77 7.75
CA ARG A 16 9.86 -12.64 8.69
C ARG A 16 10.80 -11.82 9.55
N ILE A 17 10.36 -11.53 10.76
CA ILE A 17 11.05 -10.63 11.68
C ILE A 17 11.91 -11.42 12.64
N ARG A 18 13.21 -11.07 12.74
CA ARG A 18 14.11 -11.65 13.73
C ARG A 18 13.71 -11.23 15.13
N ASN A 19 13.56 -12.20 16.04
CA ASN A 19 13.19 -11.95 17.43
C ASN A 19 14.28 -11.19 18.18
N LYS A 20 13.90 -10.32 19.11
CA LYS A 20 14.83 -9.51 19.95
C LYS A 20 15.86 -10.35 20.70
N SER A 21 15.54 -11.60 21.02
CA SER A 21 16.44 -12.56 21.67
C SER A 21 17.47 -13.21 20.73
N ASN A 22 17.46 -12.86 19.42
CA ASN A 22 18.22 -13.55 18.35
C ASN A 22 17.99 -15.06 18.25
N LYS A 23 16.94 -15.59 18.91
CA LYS A 23 16.56 -17.00 18.87
C LYS A 23 15.27 -17.16 18.06
N GLY A 24 15.41 -17.33 16.73
CA GLY A 24 14.30 -17.58 15.83
C GLY A 24 13.68 -16.33 15.20
N PHE A 25 12.58 -16.56 14.48
CA PHE A 25 11.84 -15.58 13.72
C PHE A 25 10.35 -15.65 14.05
N THR A 26 9.66 -14.55 13.82
CA THR A 26 8.19 -14.50 13.82
C THR A 26 7.73 -14.04 12.45
N ASP A 27 6.82 -14.79 11.84
CA ASP A 27 6.26 -14.52 10.53
C ASP A 27 4.95 -13.75 10.68
N PHE A 28 4.83 -12.60 10.02
CA PHE A 28 3.63 -11.78 9.95
C PHE A 28 3.13 -11.69 8.51
N LEU A 29 1.82 -11.63 8.33
CA LEU A 29 1.22 -11.30 7.04
C LEU A 29 1.46 -9.84 6.72
N GLY A 30 1.96 -9.54 5.52
CA GLY A 30 2.37 -8.21 5.09
C GLY A 30 2.13 -7.97 3.60
N GLY A 31 2.81 -6.96 3.04
CA GLY A 31 2.58 -6.47 1.70
C GLY A 31 1.65 -5.25 1.72
N ALA A 32 2.12 -4.11 1.22
CA ALA A 32 1.42 -2.85 1.41
C ALA A 32 -0.02 -2.86 0.86
N PRO A 33 -0.31 -3.33 -0.37
CA PRO A 33 -1.69 -3.38 -0.87
C PRO A 33 -2.58 -4.38 -0.11
N ALA A 34 -2.04 -5.50 0.37
CA ALA A 34 -2.76 -6.45 1.20
C ALA A 34 -3.09 -5.84 2.57
N ASN A 35 -2.13 -5.13 3.18
CA ASN A 35 -2.32 -4.39 4.42
C ASN A 35 -3.42 -3.34 4.27
N VAL A 36 -3.41 -2.55 3.17
CA VAL A 36 -4.45 -1.54 2.90
C VAL A 36 -5.82 -2.20 2.73
N ALA A 37 -5.92 -3.31 1.98
CA ALA A 37 -7.18 -4.02 1.80
C ALA A 37 -7.79 -4.50 3.12
N CYS A 38 -6.97 -5.07 4.01
CA CYS A 38 -7.38 -5.50 5.35
C CYS A 38 -7.78 -4.32 6.25
N ALA A 39 -6.98 -3.23 6.26
CA ALA A 39 -7.28 -2.03 7.04
C ALA A 39 -8.60 -1.39 6.62
N LEU A 40 -8.89 -1.30 5.33
CA LEU A 40 -10.16 -0.77 4.82
C LEU A 40 -11.36 -1.55 5.37
N ARG A 41 -11.29 -2.90 5.41
CA ARG A 41 -12.36 -3.71 6.01
C ARG A 41 -12.55 -3.40 7.50
N LYS A 42 -11.46 -3.27 8.26
CA LYS A 42 -11.52 -2.86 9.67
C LYS A 42 -12.12 -1.45 9.84
N LEU A 43 -11.94 -0.58 8.84
CA LEU A 43 -12.52 0.76 8.77
C LEU A 43 -13.91 0.80 8.09
N LYS A 44 -14.58 -0.35 7.92
CA LYS A 44 -15.94 -0.50 7.35
C LYS A 44 -16.07 -0.09 5.89
N ILE A 45 -14.99 -0.16 5.13
CA ILE A 45 -14.98 0.07 3.68
C ILE A 45 -14.84 -1.26 2.96
N ASP A 46 -15.68 -1.50 1.95
CA ASP A 46 -15.59 -2.70 1.12
C ASP A 46 -14.33 -2.66 0.27
N SER A 47 -13.51 -3.69 0.39
CA SER A 47 -12.25 -3.84 -0.35
C SER A 47 -12.17 -5.15 -1.12
N THR A 48 -11.50 -5.10 -2.27
CA THR A 48 -11.12 -6.24 -3.08
C THR A 48 -9.60 -6.27 -3.19
N PHE A 49 -9.00 -7.44 -3.05
CA PHE A 49 -7.57 -7.62 -3.29
C PHE A 49 -7.34 -8.33 -4.63
N ILE A 50 -6.43 -7.81 -5.44
CA ILE A 50 -5.93 -8.41 -6.68
C ILE A 50 -4.42 -8.59 -6.52
N GLY A 51 -3.97 -9.84 -6.61
CA GLY A 51 -2.57 -10.19 -6.47
C GLY A 51 -2.33 -11.64 -6.82
N SER A 52 -1.11 -12.12 -6.61
CA SER A 52 -0.75 -13.52 -6.79
C SER A 52 0.01 -14.05 -5.58
N LEU A 53 -0.34 -15.24 -5.13
CA LEU A 53 0.26 -15.98 -4.01
C LEU A 53 0.65 -17.37 -4.46
N GLY A 54 1.62 -17.98 -3.81
CA GLY A 54 1.90 -19.39 -3.95
C GLY A 54 0.71 -20.24 -3.47
N ASN A 55 0.50 -21.39 -4.10
CA ASN A 55 -0.42 -22.40 -3.57
C ASN A 55 0.25 -23.19 -2.42
N ASP A 56 0.72 -22.45 -1.41
CA ASP A 56 1.48 -22.92 -0.26
C ASP A 56 0.76 -22.57 1.06
N ASP A 57 1.39 -22.89 2.19
CA ASP A 57 0.78 -22.64 3.50
C ASP A 57 0.65 -21.14 3.82
N TYR A 58 1.53 -20.28 3.28
CA TYR A 58 1.41 -18.83 3.44
C TYR A 58 0.27 -18.27 2.59
N GLY A 59 0.11 -18.74 1.34
CA GLY A 59 -1.03 -18.39 0.52
C GLY A 59 -2.36 -18.76 1.18
N LYS A 60 -2.45 -19.96 1.80
CA LYS A 60 -3.63 -20.38 2.58
C LYS A 60 -3.90 -19.47 3.78
N LYS A 61 -2.85 -19.03 4.50
CA LYS A 61 -2.99 -18.09 5.61
C LYS A 61 -3.58 -16.75 5.14
N PHE A 62 -3.14 -16.22 3.98
CA PHE A 62 -3.73 -15.01 3.41
C PHE A 62 -5.19 -15.18 3.03
N ILE A 63 -5.56 -16.29 2.40
CA ILE A 63 -6.96 -16.59 2.07
C ILE A 63 -7.81 -16.61 3.33
N ALA A 64 -7.37 -17.29 4.38
CA ALA A 64 -8.08 -17.34 5.66
C ALA A 64 -8.22 -15.94 6.29
N GLN A 65 -7.16 -15.11 6.23
CA GLN A 65 -7.19 -13.74 6.74
C GLN A 65 -8.14 -12.84 5.95
N PHE A 66 -8.14 -12.93 4.63
CA PHE A 66 -9.05 -12.17 3.77
C PHE A 66 -10.50 -12.54 4.02
N ASP A 67 -10.78 -13.85 4.10
CA ASP A 67 -12.13 -14.36 4.40
C ASP A 67 -12.62 -13.88 5.77
N GLN A 68 -11.78 -14.01 6.80
CA GLN A 68 -12.09 -13.55 8.17
C GLN A 68 -12.44 -12.07 8.23
N LEU A 69 -11.75 -11.21 7.47
CA LEU A 69 -11.99 -9.77 7.44
C LEU A 69 -13.06 -9.38 6.41
N GLY A 70 -13.48 -10.28 5.55
CA GLY A 70 -14.41 -10.03 4.45
C GLY A 70 -13.81 -9.21 3.31
N VAL A 71 -12.49 -9.29 3.09
CA VAL A 71 -11.84 -8.78 1.88
C VAL A 71 -12.28 -9.66 0.72
N ASN A 72 -12.80 -9.07 -0.36
CA ASN A 72 -13.06 -9.85 -1.57
C ASN A 72 -11.74 -10.21 -2.27
N PHE A 73 -11.56 -11.48 -2.64
CA PHE A 73 -10.37 -11.99 -3.32
C PHE A 73 -10.69 -12.83 -4.57
N ASP A 74 -11.79 -12.53 -5.25
CA ASP A 74 -12.23 -13.26 -6.46
C ASP A 74 -11.19 -13.22 -7.59
N PHE A 75 -10.31 -12.21 -7.57
CA PHE A 75 -9.25 -12.01 -8.55
C PHE A 75 -7.86 -12.42 -8.05
N LEU A 76 -7.77 -13.00 -6.85
CA LEU A 76 -6.53 -13.58 -6.36
C LEU A 76 -6.12 -14.75 -7.26
N GLN A 77 -4.84 -14.81 -7.61
CA GLN A 77 -4.24 -15.90 -8.36
C GLN A 77 -3.44 -16.77 -7.39
N LEU A 78 -3.56 -18.10 -7.55
CA LEU A 78 -2.73 -19.07 -6.84
C LEU A 78 -1.82 -19.74 -7.86
N ASP A 79 -0.51 -19.60 -7.67
CA ASP A 79 0.48 -20.21 -8.52
C ASP A 79 1.05 -21.48 -7.87
N ASN A 80 1.15 -22.57 -8.66
CA ASN A 80 1.65 -23.85 -8.16
C ASN A 80 3.18 -23.95 -8.28
N ASP A 81 3.78 -23.14 -9.12
CA ASP A 81 5.20 -23.22 -9.48
C ASP A 81 6.05 -22.15 -8.78
N SER A 82 5.40 -21.17 -8.15
CA SER A 82 6.05 -20.08 -7.43
C SER A 82 5.58 -20.04 -5.99
N SER A 83 6.47 -19.66 -5.07
CA SER A 83 6.15 -19.55 -3.65
C SER A 83 5.62 -18.17 -3.28
N THR A 84 4.84 -18.09 -2.20
CA THR A 84 4.55 -16.82 -1.53
C THR A 84 5.86 -16.22 -1.02
N ARG A 85 6.12 -14.95 -1.33
CA ARG A 85 7.36 -14.27 -0.96
C ARG A 85 7.50 -14.17 0.56
N VAL A 86 8.68 -14.51 1.07
CA VAL A 86 9.08 -14.28 2.46
C VAL A 86 10.24 -13.29 2.47
N VAL A 87 10.03 -12.15 3.12
CA VAL A 87 11.02 -11.08 3.26
C VAL A 87 11.64 -11.18 4.64
N ASN A 88 12.96 -11.31 4.70
CA ASN A 88 13.68 -11.28 5.95
C ASN A 88 13.86 -9.85 6.42
N VAL A 89 13.43 -9.57 7.65
CA VAL A 89 13.52 -8.27 8.31
C VAL A 89 14.42 -8.39 9.52
N ASP A 90 15.58 -7.77 9.44
CA ASP A 90 16.54 -7.67 10.54
C ASP A 90 16.45 -6.30 11.23
N ARG A 91 17.14 -6.17 12.36
CA ARG A 91 17.27 -4.91 13.10
C ARG A 91 18.73 -4.48 13.10
N ASP A 92 18.97 -3.21 12.87
CA ASP A 92 20.30 -2.64 13.01
C ASP A 92 20.67 -2.47 14.50
N LYS A 93 21.88 -1.93 14.73
CA LYS A 93 22.39 -1.66 16.09
C LYS A 93 21.59 -0.60 16.88
N PHE A 94 20.75 0.16 16.20
CA PHE A 94 19.85 1.15 16.81
C PHE A 94 18.45 0.59 17.05
N GLY A 95 18.17 -0.63 16.56
CA GLY A 95 16.88 -1.30 16.65
C GLY A 95 15.94 -1.01 15.48
N ASP A 96 16.40 -0.23 14.49
CA ASP A 96 15.66 0.08 13.27
C ASP A 96 15.63 -1.14 12.35
N ARG A 97 14.49 -1.35 11.70
CA ARG A 97 14.28 -2.49 10.81
C ARG A 97 14.79 -2.19 9.41
N PHE A 98 15.40 -3.20 8.80
CA PHE A 98 15.77 -3.17 7.39
C PHE A 98 15.52 -4.53 6.74
N PHE A 99 15.27 -4.51 5.44
CA PHE A 99 15.13 -5.73 4.65
C PHE A 99 16.50 -6.33 4.38
N SER A 100 16.72 -7.58 4.82
CA SER A 100 18.00 -8.25 4.68
C SER A 100 18.04 -9.28 3.54
N GLY A 101 16.93 -9.45 2.80
CA GLY A 101 16.80 -10.34 1.65
C GLY A 101 15.53 -11.17 1.67
N PHE A 102 15.49 -12.19 0.84
CA PHE A 102 14.36 -13.09 0.69
C PHE A 102 14.75 -14.52 1.05
N GLU A 103 13.80 -15.29 1.61
CA GLU A 103 13.99 -16.72 1.78
C GLU A 103 13.88 -17.42 0.41
N ASN A 104 14.72 -18.45 0.19
CA ASN A 104 14.71 -19.27 -1.04
C ASN A 104 14.96 -18.51 -2.36
N SER A 105 15.66 -17.38 -2.33
CA SER A 105 15.89 -16.52 -3.51
C SER A 105 16.82 -17.12 -4.58
N SER A 106 17.43 -18.28 -4.34
CA SER A 106 18.53 -18.77 -5.20
C SER A 106 18.11 -19.36 -6.55
N ASN A 107 16.82 -19.74 -6.78
CA ASN A 107 16.37 -20.25 -8.10
C ASN A 107 14.85 -20.29 -8.32
N SER A 108 14.01 -19.73 -7.44
CA SER A 108 12.56 -19.78 -7.60
C SER A 108 11.95 -18.39 -7.78
N ARG A 109 11.02 -18.26 -8.72
CA ARG A 109 10.19 -17.06 -8.84
C ARG A 109 9.25 -16.96 -7.65
N PHE A 110 8.94 -15.74 -7.26
CA PHE A 110 7.89 -15.48 -6.31
C PHE A 110 6.54 -15.28 -7.02
N ALA A 111 5.45 -15.67 -6.37
CA ALA A 111 4.13 -15.62 -6.98
C ALA A 111 3.68 -14.21 -7.37
N ASP A 112 4.10 -13.18 -6.62
CA ASP A 112 3.81 -11.79 -6.93
C ASP A 112 4.52 -11.28 -8.22
N GLU A 113 5.57 -11.97 -8.68
CA GLU A 113 6.26 -11.67 -9.95
C GLU A 113 5.52 -12.20 -11.18
N VAL A 114 4.55 -13.10 -10.98
CA VAL A 114 3.84 -13.80 -12.07
C VAL A 114 2.34 -13.48 -12.10
N LEU A 115 1.92 -12.34 -11.57
CA LEU A 115 0.54 -11.88 -11.70
C LEU A 115 0.15 -11.78 -13.18
N SER A 116 -0.76 -12.64 -13.61
CA SER A 116 -1.05 -12.87 -15.02
C SER A 116 -2.24 -12.07 -15.50
N LYS A 117 -2.02 -11.17 -16.46
CA LYS A 117 -3.06 -10.45 -17.21
C LYS A 117 -4.05 -11.42 -17.86
N LYS A 118 -3.57 -12.52 -18.46
CA LYS A 118 -4.41 -13.53 -19.11
C LYS A 118 -5.42 -14.17 -18.15
N LEU A 119 -5.05 -14.36 -16.88
CA LEU A 119 -5.98 -14.88 -15.87
C LEU A 119 -7.01 -13.82 -15.45
N ILE A 120 -6.65 -12.55 -15.41
CA ILE A 120 -7.58 -11.45 -15.19
C ILE A 120 -8.57 -11.33 -16.35
N GLU A 121 -8.08 -11.40 -17.60
CA GLU A 121 -8.92 -11.33 -18.81
C GLU A 121 -9.98 -12.43 -18.87
N LYS A 122 -9.70 -13.63 -18.36
CA LYS A 122 -10.70 -14.70 -18.23
C LYS A 122 -11.89 -14.33 -17.33
N LYS A 123 -11.70 -13.37 -16.43
CA LYS A 123 -12.73 -12.85 -15.51
C LYS A 123 -13.14 -11.41 -15.84
N ILE A 124 -12.88 -10.93 -17.06
CA ILE A 124 -13.03 -9.50 -17.41
C ILE A 124 -14.42 -8.95 -17.10
N SER A 125 -15.50 -9.69 -17.41
CA SER A 125 -16.87 -9.25 -17.14
C SER A 125 -17.14 -9.07 -15.63
N ASN A 126 -16.51 -9.87 -14.77
CA ASN A 126 -16.63 -9.71 -13.32
C ASN A 126 -15.79 -8.51 -12.83
N LEU A 127 -14.62 -8.30 -13.42
CA LEU A 127 -13.78 -7.14 -13.13
C LEU A 127 -14.49 -5.84 -13.52
N GLU A 128 -15.08 -5.76 -14.69
CA GLU A 128 -15.85 -4.61 -15.15
C GLU A 128 -17.02 -4.28 -14.21
N LYS A 129 -17.77 -5.30 -13.77
CA LYS A 129 -18.82 -5.14 -12.75
C LYS A 129 -18.26 -4.59 -11.45
N SER A 130 -17.10 -5.08 -11.01
CA SER A 130 -16.42 -4.58 -9.82
C SER A 130 -16.01 -3.12 -9.98
N PHE A 131 -15.46 -2.72 -11.13
CA PHE A 131 -15.07 -1.33 -11.40
C PHE A 131 -16.25 -0.35 -11.40
N LEU A 132 -17.45 -0.78 -11.81
CA LEU A 132 -18.65 0.07 -11.76
C LEU A 132 -18.97 0.55 -10.32
N GLU A 133 -18.64 -0.24 -9.31
CA GLU A 133 -18.87 0.07 -7.90
C GLU A 133 -17.64 0.66 -7.19
N THR A 134 -16.47 0.60 -7.85
CA THR A 134 -15.17 1.00 -7.30
C THR A 134 -14.96 2.50 -7.44
N LYS A 135 -14.60 3.16 -6.34
CA LYS A 135 -14.22 4.58 -6.33
C LYS A 135 -12.72 4.78 -6.47
N TYR A 136 -11.94 3.93 -5.79
CA TYR A 136 -10.47 4.02 -5.77
C TYR A 136 -9.82 2.70 -6.12
N LEU A 137 -8.75 2.77 -6.90
CA LEU A 137 -7.81 1.70 -7.19
C LEU A 137 -6.49 2.05 -6.51
N VAL A 138 -6.05 1.21 -5.56
CA VAL A 138 -4.83 1.42 -4.76
C VAL A 138 -3.73 0.51 -5.29
N MET A 139 -2.55 1.07 -5.52
CA MET A 139 -1.39 0.35 -6.04
C MET A 139 -0.09 0.86 -5.40
N GLY A 140 0.91 -0.03 -5.33
CA GLY A 140 2.30 0.30 -5.04
C GLY A 140 3.21 0.07 -6.24
N THR A 141 4.52 0.18 -6.04
CA THR A 141 5.51 0.06 -7.12
C THR A 141 6.21 -1.30 -7.19
N ILE A 142 6.03 -2.17 -6.19
CA ILE A 142 6.78 -3.44 -6.08
C ILE A 142 6.53 -4.35 -7.30
N LEU A 143 5.29 -4.50 -7.74
CA LEU A 143 4.95 -5.36 -8.89
C LEU A 143 5.54 -4.88 -10.23
N LEU A 144 5.99 -3.63 -10.31
CA LEU A 144 6.67 -3.11 -11.50
C LEU A 144 8.08 -3.69 -11.67
N SER A 145 8.64 -4.31 -10.63
CA SER A 145 9.95 -4.96 -10.68
C SER A 145 9.96 -6.27 -11.48
N SER A 146 8.79 -6.78 -11.89
CA SER A 146 8.65 -7.95 -12.76
C SER A 146 7.89 -7.60 -14.04
N PRO A 147 8.39 -8.00 -15.23
CA PRO A 147 7.75 -7.68 -16.51
C PRO A 147 6.30 -8.17 -16.61
N MET A 148 6.02 -9.40 -16.17
CA MET A 148 4.68 -9.99 -16.24
C MET A 148 3.68 -9.25 -15.35
N SER A 149 4.07 -8.98 -14.12
CA SER A 149 3.21 -8.25 -13.19
C SER A 149 3.06 -6.78 -13.60
N ALA A 150 4.13 -6.15 -14.12
CA ALA A 150 4.07 -4.78 -14.66
C ALA A 150 3.10 -4.68 -15.84
N GLU A 151 3.11 -5.64 -16.79
CA GLU A 151 2.13 -5.68 -17.88
C GLU A 151 0.70 -5.74 -17.34
N THR A 152 0.47 -6.56 -16.32
CA THR A 152 -0.85 -6.70 -15.70
C THR A 152 -1.28 -5.41 -15.00
N ILE A 153 -0.35 -4.74 -14.31
CA ILE A 153 -0.59 -3.43 -13.66
C ILE A 153 -1.02 -2.39 -14.69
N PHE A 154 -0.28 -2.23 -15.79
CA PHE A 154 -0.66 -1.26 -16.83
C PHE A 154 -1.99 -1.61 -17.50
N PHE A 155 -2.26 -2.89 -17.73
CA PHE A 155 -3.58 -3.32 -18.22
C PHE A 155 -4.71 -2.91 -17.26
N LEU A 156 -4.55 -3.15 -15.95
CA LEU A 156 -5.55 -2.79 -14.94
C LEU A 156 -5.75 -1.27 -14.82
N LEU A 157 -4.69 -0.47 -14.99
CA LEU A 157 -4.79 0.99 -15.07
C LEU A 157 -5.65 1.44 -16.26
N GLU A 158 -5.45 0.84 -17.42
CA GLU A 158 -6.27 1.16 -18.60
C GLU A 158 -7.74 0.74 -18.41
N GLN A 159 -7.99 -0.39 -17.75
CA GLN A 159 -9.37 -0.78 -17.41
C GLN A 159 -9.99 0.23 -16.42
N ALA A 160 -9.27 0.61 -15.36
CA ALA A 160 -9.75 1.57 -14.35
C ALA A 160 -10.15 2.92 -14.97
N LYS A 161 -9.37 3.42 -15.94
CA LYS A 161 -9.68 4.65 -16.68
C LYS A 161 -11.03 4.59 -17.41
N LYS A 162 -11.37 3.44 -18.04
CA LYS A 162 -12.65 3.25 -18.76
C LYS A 162 -13.86 3.42 -17.84
N PHE A 163 -13.69 3.11 -16.56
CA PHE A 163 -14.74 3.17 -15.55
C PHE A 163 -14.61 4.39 -14.63
N GLU A 164 -13.73 5.36 -14.97
CA GLU A 164 -13.49 6.57 -14.17
C GLU A 164 -13.16 6.28 -12.70
N VAL A 165 -12.41 5.20 -12.45
CA VAL A 165 -11.90 4.84 -11.13
C VAL A 165 -10.69 5.72 -10.83
N LYS A 166 -10.67 6.37 -9.67
CA LYS A 166 -9.55 7.19 -9.23
C LYS A 166 -8.38 6.33 -8.77
N ILE A 167 -7.19 6.64 -9.27
CA ILE A 167 -5.96 5.90 -8.97
C ILE A 167 -5.27 6.53 -7.77
N VAL A 168 -5.04 5.73 -6.74
CA VAL A 168 -4.26 6.08 -5.55
C VAL A 168 -2.96 5.28 -5.59
N ILE A 169 -1.83 5.96 -5.61
CA ILE A 169 -0.52 5.31 -5.60
C ILE A 169 0.17 5.63 -4.27
N ASP A 170 0.57 4.59 -3.54
CA ASP A 170 1.60 4.67 -2.51
C ASP A 170 2.91 4.26 -3.17
N LEU A 171 3.88 5.17 -3.25
CA LEU A 171 5.12 4.88 -3.96
C LEU A 171 5.80 3.65 -3.36
N ASN A 172 5.88 3.59 -2.03
CA ASN A 172 6.36 2.44 -1.26
C ASN A 172 7.60 1.77 -1.89
N TRP A 173 8.61 2.61 -2.18
CA TRP A 173 9.85 2.17 -2.80
C TRP A 173 10.62 1.20 -1.92
N ARG A 174 11.03 0.09 -2.52
CA ARG A 174 11.87 -0.92 -1.86
C ARG A 174 12.91 -1.42 -2.84
N GLU A 175 14.12 -0.86 -2.80
CA GLU A 175 15.21 -1.17 -3.73
C GLU A 175 15.52 -2.67 -3.80
N VAL A 176 15.44 -3.38 -2.66
CA VAL A 176 15.71 -4.82 -2.56
C VAL A 176 14.85 -5.67 -3.51
N PHE A 177 13.60 -5.28 -3.78
CA PHE A 177 12.74 -6.01 -4.72
C PHE A 177 13.19 -5.85 -6.17
N TRP A 178 13.79 -4.72 -6.49
CA TRP A 178 14.31 -4.44 -7.81
C TRP A 178 15.66 -5.10 -8.06
N ASP A 179 16.51 -5.18 -7.03
CA ASP A 179 17.85 -5.77 -7.14
C ASP A 179 17.83 -7.29 -7.18
N HIS A 180 16.81 -7.91 -6.59
CA HIS A 180 16.62 -9.37 -6.57
C HIS A 180 15.56 -9.88 -7.55
N SER A 181 14.98 -9.01 -8.38
CA SER A 181 14.04 -9.44 -9.41
C SER A 181 14.75 -10.07 -10.59
N SER A 182 14.06 -10.96 -11.32
CA SER A 182 14.56 -11.50 -12.61
C SER A 182 14.83 -10.40 -13.65
N PHE A 183 14.33 -9.19 -13.41
CA PHE A 183 14.47 -8.02 -14.27
C PHE A 183 15.65 -7.11 -13.90
N SER A 184 16.31 -7.38 -12.76
CA SER A 184 17.37 -6.52 -12.22
C SER A 184 18.59 -6.42 -13.14
N SER A 185 18.91 -7.50 -13.86
CA SER A 185 20.03 -7.54 -14.82
C SER A 185 19.68 -6.93 -16.18
N GLU A 186 18.42 -6.69 -16.47
CA GLU A 186 17.93 -6.26 -17.79
C GLU A 186 17.73 -4.75 -17.91
N ILE A 187 17.52 -4.04 -16.78
CA ILE A 187 17.29 -2.59 -16.78
C ILE A 187 18.20 -1.85 -15.81
N SER A 188 18.70 -0.72 -16.25
CA SER A 188 19.51 0.20 -15.44
C SER A 188 18.69 0.90 -14.36
N LYS A 189 19.34 1.47 -13.36
CA LYS A 189 18.68 2.27 -12.31
C LYS A 189 17.88 3.44 -12.90
N ALA A 190 18.39 4.08 -13.95
CA ALA A 190 17.69 5.16 -14.63
C ALA A 190 16.40 4.70 -15.34
N GLU A 191 16.42 3.53 -15.96
CA GLU A 191 15.22 2.94 -16.58
C GLU A 191 14.18 2.55 -15.54
N ARG A 192 14.59 2.02 -14.37
CA ARG A 192 13.69 1.75 -13.23
C ARG A 192 12.98 3.03 -12.78
N VAL A 193 13.72 4.11 -12.56
CA VAL A 193 13.16 5.42 -12.18
C VAL A 193 12.20 5.93 -13.24
N ASN A 194 12.54 5.82 -14.54
CA ASN A 194 11.67 6.22 -15.63
C ASN A 194 10.37 5.40 -15.69
N LEU A 195 10.44 4.08 -15.48
CA LEU A 195 9.27 3.21 -15.42
C LEU A 195 8.34 3.62 -14.26
N ILE A 196 8.92 3.87 -13.09
CA ILE A 196 8.16 4.33 -11.92
C ILE A 196 7.53 5.70 -12.21
N LYS A 197 8.27 6.68 -12.73
CA LYS A 197 7.72 7.99 -13.10
C LYS A 197 6.59 7.88 -14.12
N LYS A 198 6.71 6.99 -15.12
CA LYS A 198 5.63 6.70 -16.06
C LYS A 198 4.39 6.15 -15.34
N PHE A 199 4.56 5.26 -14.39
CA PHE A 199 3.46 4.74 -13.58
C PHE A 199 2.83 5.83 -12.70
N LEU A 200 3.62 6.67 -12.04
CA LEU A 200 3.14 7.75 -11.18
C LEU A 200 2.30 8.80 -11.94
N ASN A 201 2.52 8.96 -13.24
CA ASN A 201 1.69 9.84 -14.08
C ASN A 201 0.22 9.41 -14.17
N HIS A 202 -0.13 8.19 -13.73
CA HIS A 202 -1.52 7.73 -13.65
C HIS A 202 -2.21 8.13 -12.35
N ALA A 203 -1.48 8.58 -11.33
CA ALA A 203 -2.04 8.90 -10.02
C ALA A 203 -3.07 10.03 -10.07
N ASN A 204 -4.16 9.89 -9.31
CA ASN A 204 -5.03 11.00 -8.90
C ASN A 204 -4.66 11.44 -7.48
N VAL A 205 -4.20 10.50 -6.65
CA VAL A 205 -3.67 10.75 -5.32
C VAL A 205 -2.35 10.00 -5.21
N LEU A 206 -1.30 10.69 -4.81
CA LEU A 206 0.04 10.14 -4.62
C LEU A 206 0.45 10.31 -3.17
N LYS A 207 0.74 9.20 -2.49
CA LYS A 207 1.35 9.21 -1.17
C LYS A 207 2.82 8.83 -1.29
N LEU A 208 3.66 9.54 -0.55
CA LEU A 208 5.11 9.39 -0.51
C LEU A 208 5.60 9.44 0.93
N ALA A 209 6.67 8.70 1.23
CA ALA A 209 7.53 9.05 2.34
C ALA A 209 8.46 10.22 1.93
N LYS A 210 8.95 10.99 2.88
CA LYS A 210 9.81 12.16 2.62
C LYS A 210 11.12 11.79 1.92
N GLU A 211 11.68 10.63 2.24
CA GLU A 211 12.86 10.07 1.58
C GLU A 211 12.57 9.75 0.11
N GLU A 212 11.38 9.21 -0.17
CA GLU A 212 10.93 8.89 -1.52
C GLU A 212 10.72 10.15 -2.36
N ALA A 213 10.14 11.20 -1.75
CA ALA A 213 9.98 12.50 -2.40
C ALA A 213 11.33 13.07 -2.83
N THR A 214 12.32 13.02 -1.95
CA THR A 214 13.70 13.45 -2.26
C THR A 214 14.33 12.59 -3.36
N LEU A 215 14.16 11.26 -3.28
CA LEU A 215 14.81 10.32 -4.20
C LEU A 215 14.26 10.41 -5.64
N PHE A 216 12.94 10.54 -5.79
CA PHE A 216 12.28 10.48 -7.09
C PHE A 216 12.01 11.84 -7.73
N PHE A 217 11.89 12.89 -6.93
CA PHE A 217 11.49 14.21 -7.40
C PHE A 217 12.52 15.31 -7.11
N GLU A 218 13.55 15.01 -6.31
CA GLU A 218 14.55 15.98 -5.83
C GLU A 218 13.88 17.18 -5.11
N ASP A 219 12.68 16.95 -4.58
CA ASP A 219 11.84 17.96 -3.94
C ASP A 219 11.09 17.36 -2.74
N LYS A 220 10.62 18.21 -1.85
CA LYS A 220 9.82 17.85 -0.68
C LYS A 220 8.52 18.65 -0.61
N ASN A 221 8.28 19.55 -1.57
CA ASN A 221 7.06 20.34 -1.62
C ASN A 221 5.99 19.59 -2.40
N PRO A 222 4.83 19.25 -1.77
CA PRO A 222 3.78 18.46 -2.42
C PRO A 222 3.23 19.10 -3.71
N LEU A 223 3.09 20.44 -3.75
CA LEU A 223 2.64 21.16 -4.94
C LEU A 223 3.64 21.03 -6.09
N LEU A 224 4.95 21.22 -5.81
CA LEU A 224 5.98 21.12 -6.84
C LEU A 224 6.10 19.70 -7.38
N ILE A 225 5.95 18.68 -6.52
CA ILE A 225 5.89 17.27 -6.94
C ILE A 225 4.66 17.03 -7.82
N SER A 226 3.50 17.52 -7.44
CA SER A 226 2.28 17.43 -8.27
C SER A 226 2.50 18.02 -9.65
N GLN A 227 3.16 19.17 -9.74
CA GLN A 227 3.44 19.86 -11.01
C GLN A 227 4.41 19.09 -11.92
N GLN A 228 5.27 18.23 -11.38
CA GLN A 228 6.18 17.38 -12.17
C GLN A 228 5.47 16.19 -12.82
N LEU A 229 4.23 15.86 -12.41
CA LEU A 229 3.46 14.74 -12.95
C LEU A 229 2.35 15.21 -13.88
N SER A 230 2.16 14.53 -15.01
CA SER A 230 1.23 14.92 -16.07
C SER A 230 -0.23 15.01 -15.59
N ASN A 231 -0.64 14.14 -14.68
CA ASN A 231 -2.00 14.10 -14.14
C ASN A 231 -2.21 15.08 -12.97
N ARG A 232 -1.15 15.78 -12.53
CA ARG A 232 -1.18 16.72 -11.40
C ARG A 232 -1.96 16.18 -10.20
N PRO A 233 -1.53 15.04 -9.62
CA PRO A 233 -2.24 14.40 -8.52
C PRO A 233 -2.26 15.25 -7.27
N ASP A 234 -3.20 14.98 -6.38
CA ASP A 234 -3.04 15.36 -4.99
C ASP A 234 -1.86 14.60 -4.40
N VAL A 235 -1.05 15.27 -3.59
CA VAL A 235 0.20 14.71 -3.05
C VAL A 235 0.20 14.80 -1.53
N ILE A 236 0.51 13.69 -0.86
CA ILE A 236 0.64 13.60 0.58
C ILE A 236 2.03 13.04 0.90
N ILE A 237 2.80 13.78 1.72
CA ILE A 237 4.14 13.40 2.15
C ILE A 237 4.12 13.11 3.64
N THR A 238 4.43 11.87 4.01
CA THR A 238 4.53 11.43 5.40
C THR A 238 6.00 11.36 5.81
N ASP A 239 6.30 11.69 7.08
CA ASP A 239 7.65 11.71 7.65
C ASP A 239 7.65 11.13 9.08
N GLY A 240 7.22 9.90 9.23
CA GLY A 240 7.15 9.20 10.50
C GLY A 240 6.33 9.95 11.55
N LYS A 241 7.01 10.46 12.60
CA LYS A 241 6.40 11.25 13.68
C LYS A 241 6.29 12.74 13.36
N ASN A 242 6.92 13.21 12.29
CA ASN A 242 6.90 14.62 11.89
C ASN A 242 5.58 14.96 11.19
N PRO A 243 5.25 16.25 11.04
CA PRO A 243 4.02 16.67 10.37
C PRO A 243 3.88 16.12 8.97
N VAL A 244 2.64 15.89 8.55
CA VAL A 244 2.28 15.49 7.20
C VAL A 244 2.14 16.73 6.33
N GLU A 245 2.90 16.83 5.27
CA GLU A 245 2.79 17.87 4.26
C GLU A 245 1.86 17.40 3.13
N TRP A 246 0.97 18.28 2.66
CA TRP A 246 -0.01 17.88 1.66
C TRP A 246 -0.35 19.01 0.67
N TYR A 247 -0.71 18.59 -0.55
CA TYR A 247 -1.37 19.38 -1.57
C TYR A 247 -2.59 18.60 -2.05
N ILE A 248 -3.79 19.05 -1.70
CA ILE A 248 -5.07 18.36 -1.96
C ILE A 248 -6.08 19.37 -2.49
N ASN A 249 -6.73 19.05 -3.60
CA ASN A 249 -7.79 19.87 -4.21
C ASN A 249 -7.39 21.35 -4.42
N GLY A 250 -6.14 21.59 -4.81
CA GLY A 250 -5.62 22.94 -5.04
C GLY A 250 -5.18 23.70 -3.77
N LEU A 251 -5.37 23.14 -2.58
CA LEU A 251 -4.93 23.69 -1.30
C LEU A 251 -3.65 23.01 -0.84
N GLN A 252 -2.77 23.75 -0.18
CA GLN A 252 -1.52 23.25 0.38
C GLN A 252 -1.46 23.54 1.86
N GLY A 253 -0.98 22.59 2.64
CA GLY A 253 -0.84 22.78 4.08
C GLY A 253 0.00 21.71 4.77
N ILE A 254 0.03 21.80 6.08
CA ILE A 254 0.76 20.92 6.99
C ILE A 254 -0.20 20.52 8.11
N THR A 255 -0.22 19.23 8.45
CA THR A 255 -1.01 18.73 9.59
C THR A 255 -0.09 18.03 10.57
N GLU A 256 -0.16 18.46 11.83
CA GLU A 256 0.60 17.86 12.92
C GLU A 256 0.22 16.40 13.15
N THR A 257 1.22 15.56 13.42
CA THR A 257 1.02 14.16 13.78
C THR A 257 0.84 14.02 15.30
N LEU A 258 0.05 13.01 15.65
CA LEU A 258 -0.07 12.58 17.04
C LEU A 258 1.07 11.61 17.37
N ASN A 259 1.73 11.83 18.48
CA ASN A 259 2.86 11.02 18.91
C ASN A 259 2.50 10.19 20.15
N SER A 260 3.10 9.00 20.28
CA SER A 260 3.03 8.17 21.48
C SER A 260 4.43 7.76 21.90
N GLN A 261 4.65 7.71 23.22
CA GLN A 261 5.88 7.15 23.79
C GLN A 261 5.92 5.60 23.79
N LYS A 262 4.82 4.95 23.37
CA LYS A 262 4.64 3.47 23.41
C LYS A 262 4.77 2.83 22.03
N ILE A 263 5.58 3.37 21.14
CA ILE A 263 5.81 2.77 19.82
C ILE A 263 6.55 1.44 19.99
N VAL A 264 5.95 0.37 19.46
CA VAL A 264 6.50 -0.99 19.50
C VAL A 264 7.11 -1.35 18.15
N ASP A 265 6.38 -1.05 17.05
CA ASP A 265 6.72 -1.42 15.68
C ASP A 265 6.05 -0.47 14.69
N THR A 266 6.78 0.01 13.72
CA THR A 266 6.26 0.94 12.70
C THR A 266 5.78 0.25 11.42
N THR A 267 5.85 -1.08 11.36
CA THR A 267 5.43 -1.86 10.19
C THR A 267 3.95 -1.65 9.90
N GLY A 268 3.61 -1.35 8.64
CA GLY A 268 2.23 -1.13 8.21
C GLY A 268 1.59 0.19 8.63
N ALA A 269 2.33 1.08 9.33
CA ALA A 269 1.80 2.39 9.72
C ALA A 269 1.41 3.26 8.53
N GLY A 270 2.23 3.26 7.47
CA GLY A 270 1.96 3.96 6.21
C GLY A 270 0.73 3.40 5.49
N ASP A 271 0.55 2.08 5.51
CA ASP A 271 -0.59 1.40 4.90
C ASP A 271 -1.88 1.69 5.66
N ALA A 272 -1.83 1.69 6.99
CA ALA A 272 -2.95 2.05 7.85
C ALA A 272 -3.33 3.54 7.70
N PHE A 273 -2.34 4.43 7.56
CA PHE A 273 -2.55 5.83 7.23
C PHE A 273 -3.29 5.96 5.89
N LEU A 274 -2.81 5.30 4.84
CA LEU A 274 -3.44 5.35 3.52
C LEU A 274 -4.87 4.83 3.55
N ALA A 275 -5.12 3.71 4.24
CA ALA A 275 -6.46 3.17 4.42
C ALA A 275 -7.39 4.14 5.18
N GLY A 276 -6.87 4.79 6.22
CA GLY A 276 -7.57 5.83 6.97
C GLY A 276 -7.96 7.02 6.11
N LEU A 277 -7.03 7.52 5.30
CA LEU A 277 -7.26 8.59 4.33
C LEU A 277 -8.38 8.21 3.35
N ILE A 278 -8.27 7.06 2.68
CA ILE A 278 -9.25 6.58 1.71
C ILE A 278 -10.62 6.38 2.38
N SER A 279 -10.66 5.85 3.60
CA SER A 279 -11.89 5.69 4.36
C SER A 279 -12.62 7.03 4.55
N LYS A 280 -11.91 8.10 4.89
CA LYS A 280 -12.47 9.45 5.01
C LYS A 280 -12.90 10.02 3.66
N LEU A 281 -12.10 9.86 2.60
CA LEU A 281 -12.47 10.29 1.25
C LEU A 281 -13.74 9.60 0.71
N ILE A 282 -14.05 8.40 1.19
CA ILE A 282 -15.29 7.68 0.84
C ILE A 282 -16.44 8.11 1.73
N SER A 283 -16.26 8.14 3.05
CA SER A 283 -17.35 8.35 4.02
C SER A 283 -17.77 9.80 4.11
N SER A 284 -16.83 10.75 4.14
CA SER A 284 -17.08 12.20 4.26
C SER A 284 -17.17 12.90 2.90
N GLY A 285 -16.72 12.25 1.83
CA GLY A 285 -16.55 12.87 0.51
C GLY A 285 -15.15 13.45 0.30
N TYR A 286 -14.94 14.00 -0.89
CA TYR A 286 -13.66 14.65 -1.20
C TYR A 286 -13.59 16.00 -0.50
N PRO A 287 -12.50 16.33 0.23
CA PRO A 287 -12.42 17.54 1.03
C PRO A 287 -12.41 18.79 0.15
N SER A 288 -13.09 19.85 0.60
CA SER A 288 -13.25 21.10 -0.16
C SER A 288 -12.60 22.32 0.50
N ASN A 289 -12.15 22.19 1.73
CA ASN A 289 -11.49 23.24 2.51
C ASN A 289 -10.38 22.64 3.39
N GLU A 290 -9.56 23.49 3.97
CA GLU A 290 -8.40 23.08 4.79
C GLU A 290 -8.83 22.24 6.00
N GLN A 291 -9.89 22.60 6.69
CA GLN A 291 -10.37 21.86 7.86
C GLN A 291 -10.78 20.42 7.52
N ASP A 292 -11.48 20.22 6.40
CA ASP A 292 -11.85 18.89 5.93
C ASP A 292 -10.60 18.05 5.60
N ILE A 293 -9.58 18.68 5.01
CA ILE A 293 -8.30 18.01 4.70
C ILE A 293 -7.60 17.62 5.99
N GLU A 294 -7.44 18.56 6.93
CA GLU A 294 -6.83 18.26 8.22
C GLU A 294 -7.53 17.14 8.97
N ASP A 295 -8.87 17.11 8.98
CA ASP A 295 -9.64 16.07 9.63
C ASP A 295 -9.42 14.70 8.97
N CYS A 296 -9.28 14.66 7.63
CA CYS A 296 -8.91 13.45 6.91
C CYS A 296 -7.49 12.98 7.28
N ILE A 297 -6.51 13.89 7.31
CA ILE A 297 -5.12 13.59 7.63
C ILE A 297 -4.97 13.18 9.11
N LYS A 298 -5.65 13.86 10.05
CA LYS A 298 -5.66 13.51 11.48
C LYS A 298 -6.23 12.10 11.69
N PHE A 299 -7.35 11.77 11.05
CA PHE A 299 -7.93 10.42 11.12
C PHE A 299 -6.95 9.37 10.58
N ALA A 300 -6.33 9.64 9.43
CA ALA A 300 -5.32 8.78 8.81
C ALA A 300 -4.09 8.60 9.73
N GLY A 301 -3.61 9.69 10.32
CA GLY A 301 -2.51 9.68 11.28
C GLY A 301 -2.79 8.82 12.52
N VAL A 302 -4.02 8.87 13.06
CA VAL A 302 -4.44 8.01 14.17
C VAL A 302 -4.45 6.53 13.76
N CYS A 303 -4.87 6.20 12.53
CA CYS A 303 -4.81 4.83 12.04
C CYS A 303 -3.35 4.32 12.01
N GLY A 304 -2.43 5.12 11.50
CA GLY A 304 -0.99 4.80 11.50
C GLY A 304 -0.43 4.67 12.92
N LEU A 305 -0.71 5.63 13.80
CA LEU A 305 -0.24 5.62 15.19
C LEU A 305 -0.71 4.38 15.95
N LEU A 306 -2.00 4.04 15.86
CA LEU A 306 -2.57 2.89 16.59
C LEU A 306 -2.01 1.56 16.07
N THR A 307 -1.60 1.50 14.80
CA THR A 307 -0.89 0.35 14.22
C THR A 307 0.49 0.18 14.84
N CYS A 308 1.17 1.26 15.18
CA CYS A 308 2.49 1.22 15.80
C CYS A 308 2.53 0.73 17.26
N LEU A 309 1.39 0.50 17.91
CA LEU A 309 1.34 0.13 19.32
C LEU A 309 1.53 -1.37 19.58
N GLY A 310 1.75 -2.19 18.56
CA GLY A 310 2.01 -3.63 18.67
C GLY A 310 2.92 -4.12 17.53
N GLU A 311 3.24 -5.40 17.50
CA GLU A 311 4.06 -6.02 16.46
C GLU A 311 3.20 -6.50 15.29
N GLY A 312 3.74 -6.40 14.06
CA GLY A 312 3.07 -6.77 12.83
C GLY A 312 2.20 -5.65 12.23
N ALA A 313 1.76 -5.83 10.99
CA ALA A 313 0.96 -4.85 10.27
C ALA A 313 -0.55 -5.12 10.42
N ILE A 314 -1.07 -6.14 9.75
CA ILE A 314 -2.51 -6.44 9.68
C ILE A 314 -3.12 -6.62 11.07
N GLU A 315 -2.42 -7.31 11.97
CA GLU A 315 -2.90 -7.62 13.32
C GLU A 315 -3.19 -6.36 14.13
N GLN A 316 -2.33 -5.35 13.99
CA GLN A 316 -2.36 -4.11 14.79
C GLN A 316 -3.24 -3.01 14.21
N GLN A 317 -3.60 -3.09 12.92
CA GLN A 317 -4.46 -2.10 12.29
C GLN A 317 -5.77 -1.92 13.07
N PRO A 318 -6.16 -0.66 13.40
CA PRO A 318 -7.32 -0.41 14.25
C PRO A 318 -8.63 -0.64 13.53
N TYR A 319 -9.65 -1.06 14.27
CA TYR A 319 -11.05 -0.98 13.85
C TYR A 319 -11.56 0.46 13.95
N TYR A 320 -12.56 0.80 13.15
CA TYR A 320 -13.17 2.13 13.07
C TYR A 320 -13.55 2.71 14.42
N GLU A 321 -14.14 1.89 15.31
CA GLU A 321 -14.57 2.29 16.66
C GLU A 321 -13.39 2.71 17.53
N LYS A 322 -12.25 2.00 17.41
CA LYS A 322 -11.02 2.31 18.16
C LYS A 322 -10.44 3.66 17.75
N VAL A 323 -10.46 3.97 16.44
CA VAL A 323 -9.97 5.24 15.89
C VAL A 323 -10.85 6.38 16.42
N ASN A 324 -12.17 6.28 16.32
CA ASN A 324 -13.09 7.33 16.79
C ASN A 324 -13.02 7.52 18.31
N LYS A 325 -12.92 6.45 19.09
CA LYS A 325 -12.73 6.54 20.55
C LYS A 325 -11.45 7.30 20.89
N PHE A 326 -10.35 7.01 20.17
CA PHE A 326 -9.09 7.71 20.38
C PHE A 326 -9.20 9.20 20.05
N LEU A 327 -9.78 9.55 18.89
CA LEU A 327 -10.02 10.95 18.51
C LEU A 327 -10.93 11.68 19.51
N GLY A 328 -11.99 11.03 19.98
CA GLY A 328 -12.87 11.62 21.00
C GLY A 328 -12.16 11.91 22.32
N SER A 329 -11.17 11.11 22.71
CA SER A 329 -10.37 11.34 23.92
C SER A 329 -9.36 12.50 23.81
N LEU A 330 -9.13 13.03 22.63
CA LEU A 330 -8.25 14.20 22.42
C LEU A 330 -9.01 15.53 22.55
N ILE A 331 -10.35 15.48 22.50
CA ILE A 331 -11.21 16.67 22.56
C ILE A 331 -11.75 16.88 24.00
N SER A 332 -11.71 15.84 24.81
CA SER A 332 -12.09 15.85 26.24
C SER A 332 -10.90 16.23 27.12
#